data_92ca025082d6df2457df79a2c882f8cc
#
_entry.id   92ca025082d6df2457df79a2c882f8cc
#
_cell.length_a   1.000
_cell.length_b   1.000
_cell.length_c   1.000
_cell.angle_alpha   90.00
_cell.angle_beta   90.00
_cell.angle_gamma   90.00
#
_symmetry.space_group_name_H-M   'P 1'
#
loop_
_entity.id
_entity.type
_entity.pdbx_description
1 polymer ?
#
loop_
_entity_poly.entity_id
_entity_poly.type
_entity_poly.pdbx_seq_one_letter_code
_entity_poly.pdbx_strand_id
1 'polypeptide(L)'
;MKRKIISTLLCVSMCAALMMGCGQSDKSDTKENKKTEESKDEAKDDKLDLGLDVDSVTVATSPGYEPFEFEEDGELKGYDVDIWNEFSERTGIEVKWEYADFSGLLGLLSSGKADAVSAQMSPTEERKDSYLFSDPVDYYGSTVVVAKDNDEIKSVKDLSGKTVGVGSGNSMQQAVEDMYPKGDVKFEVYTSATLEAM
;
A
#
# COMPACT_ATOMS: atom_id res chain seq x y z
N MET A 1 16.09 -22.23 41.54
CA MET A 1 15.28 -23.28 42.18
C MET A 1 14.41 -23.94 41.14
N LYS A 2 14.59 -25.26 41.01
CA LYS A 2 13.92 -26.15 40.05
C LYS A 2 12.48 -26.39 40.47
N ARG A 3 11.53 -26.47 39.55
CA ARG A 3 10.37 -27.37 39.64
C ARG A 3 9.87 -27.75 38.27
N LYS A 4 10.18 -28.96 37.87
CA LYS A 4 9.53 -29.77 36.84
C LYS A 4 8.22 -30.30 37.42
N ILE A 5 7.17 -30.33 36.65
CA ILE A 5 6.07 -31.28 36.85
C ILE A 5 5.71 -31.87 35.48
N ILE A 6 5.91 -33.16 35.46
CA ILE A 6 5.54 -34.17 34.44
C ILE A 6 4.17 -34.72 34.88
N SER A 7 3.29 -34.97 33.95
CA SER A 7 2.27 -36.04 34.00
C SER A 7 1.20 -35.84 32.92
N THR A 8 0.61 -36.73 32.23
CA THR A 8 0.79 -38.17 31.98
C THR A 8 -0.17 -38.52 30.82
N LEU A 9 0.25 -39.44 29.98
CA LEU A 9 -0.51 -40.21 29.00
C LEU A 9 -1.91 -40.65 29.48
N LEU A 10 -2.87 -40.68 28.55
CA LEU A 10 -3.86 -41.78 28.50
C LEU A 10 -4.33 -42.08 27.09
N CYS A 11 -3.95 -43.24 26.61
CA CYS A 11 -4.49 -43.98 25.46
C CYS A 11 -5.77 -44.71 25.87
N VAL A 12 -6.77 -44.77 24.97
CA VAL A 12 -7.72 -45.89 24.84
C VAL A 12 -8.32 -45.76 23.45
N SER A 13 -8.01 -46.50 22.41
CA SER A 13 -8.30 -47.88 22.06
C SER A 13 -9.75 -48.15 21.61
N MET A 14 -9.90 -48.39 20.29
CA MET A 14 -10.58 -49.49 19.63
C MET A 14 -12.09 -49.65 19.77
N CYS A 15 -12.81 -49.68 18.64
CA CYS A 15 -13.67 -50.85 18.27
C CYS A 15 -14.02 -50.84 16.78
N ALA A 16 -13.66 -51.92 16.13
CA ALA A 16 -14.09 -52.33 14.80
C ALA A 16 -15.47 -53.02 14.89
N ALA A 17 -16.31 -52.82 13.89
CA ALA A 17 -17.40 -53.77 13.60
C ALA A 17 -17.62 -53.85 12.08
N LEU A 18 -17.28 -54.97 11.55
CA LEU A 18 -17.67 -55.52 10.24
C LEU A 18 -19.14 -55.93 10.26
N MET A 19 -19.91 -55.61 9.23
CA MET A 19 -21.02 -56.46 8.80
C MET A 19 -21.08 -56.47 7.25
N MET A 20 -20.87 -57.64 6.72
CA MET A 20 -21.15 -58.11 5.37
C MET A 20 -22.65 -58.14 5.09
N GLY A 21 -23.04 -57.76 3.89
CA GLY A 21 -24.38 -57.99 3.37
C GLY A 21 -24.34 -58.06 1.85
N CYS A 22 -24.36 -59.27 1.31
CA CYS A 22 -24.43 -59.61 -0.12
C CYS A 22 -25.88 -59.56 -0.58
N GLY A 23 -26.17 -59.10 -1.82
CA GLY A 23 -27.47 -59.14 -2.45
C GLY A 23 -27.43 -58.65 -3.90
N GLN A 24 -27.72 -59.53 -4.81
CA GLN A 24 -27.44 -59.60 -6.24
C GLN A 24 -28.60 -59.10 -7.13
N SER A 25 -28.25 -58.65 -8.38
CA SER A 25 -29.04 -58.54 -9.66
C SER A 25 -30.03 -57.35 -9.76
N ASP A 26 -30.14 -56.58 -10.80
CA ASP A 26 -30.02 -56.70 -12.25
C ASP A 26 -30.09 -55.33 -12.94
N LYS A 27 -29.33 -55.25 -14.04
CA LYS A 27 -29.46 -54.49 -15.29
C LYS A 27 -30.02 -53.07 -15.39
N SER A 28 -29.21 -52.33 -16.05
CA SER A 28 -29.35 -51.37 -17.19
C SER A 28 -29.60 -49.92 -16.86
N ASP A 29 -28.73 -49.13 -17.26
CA ASP A 29 -28.64 -48.07 -18.22
C ASP A 29 -27.66 -46.94 -17.85
N THR A 30 -26.78 -46.76 -18.77
CA THR A 30 -25.76 -45.76 -18.94
C THR A 30 -26.21 -44.34 -18.63
N LYS A 31 -25.57 -43.69 -17.66
CA LYS A 31 -25.26 -42.27 -17.72
C LYS A 31 -23.94 -42.00 -16.96
N GLU A 32 -22.94 -41.68 -17.73
CA GLU A 32 -21.66 -41.14 -17.33
C GLU A 32 -21.87 -39.94 -16.42
N ASN A 33 -21.58 -40.08 -15.15
CA ASN A 33 -21.48 -38.96 -14.22
C ASN A 33 -20.01 -38.80 -13.88
N LYS A 34 -19.38 -37.89 -14.60
CA LYS A 34 -17.98 -37.47 -14.41
C LYS A 34 -17.89 -36.82 -13.04
N LYS A 35 -17.46 -37.59 -12.06
CA LYS A 35 -17.11 -37.14 -10.73
C LYS A 35 -15.88 -36.27 -10.88
N THR A 36 -16.04 -34.94 -10.84
CA THR A 36 -14.96 -33.99 -10.67
C THR A 36 -14.38 -34.25 -9.30
N GLU A 37 -13.20 -34.82 -9.27
CA GLU A 37 -12.34 -34.81 -8.09
C GLU A 37 -11.92 -33.35 -7.89
N GLU A 38 -12.46 -32.73 -6.85
CA GLU A 38 -11.89 -31.52 -6.31
C GLU A 38 -10.51 -31.89 -5.79
N SER A 39 -9.49 -31.61 -6.61
CA SER A 39 -8.14 -31.50 -6.11
C SER A 39 -8.13 -30.33 -5.13
N LYS A 40 -8.05 -30.62 -3.84
CA LYS A 40 -7.54 -29.68 -2.88
C LYS A 40 -6.07 -29.42 -3.30
N ASP A 41 -5.88 -28.38 -4.07
CA ASP A 41 -4.60 -27.70 -4.13
C ASP A 41 -4.31 -27.21 -2.71
N GLU A 42 -3.46 -27.91 -2.01
CA GLU A 42 -2.71 -27.37 -0.88
C GLU A 42 -1.90 -26.23 -1.50
N ALA A 43 -2.37 -24.99 -1.30
CA ALA A 43 -1.58 -23.82 -1.60
C ALA A 43 -0.28 -23.95 -0.81
N LYS A 44 0.78 -24.38 -1.47
CA LYS A 44 2.14 -24.19 -0.97
C LYS A 44 2.27 -22.70 -0.70
N ASP A 45 2.65 -22.38 0.51
CA ASP A 45 3.06 -21.04 0.96
C ASP A 45 4.40 -20.71 0.22
N ASP A 46 4.29 -20.44 -1.08
CA ASP A 46 5.40 -20.04 -1.96
C ASP A 46 5.62 -18.53 -1.78
N LYS A 47 6.05 -18.13 -0.58
CA LYS A 47 6.49 -16.76 -0.33
C LYS A 47 7.67 -16.43 -1.22
N LEU A 48 7.65 -15.24 -1.79
CA LEU A 48 8.70 -14.73 -2.64
C LEU A 48 9.96 -14.47 -1.79
N ASP A 49 11.02 -15.25 -2.01
CA ASP A 49 12.31 -15.00 -1.38
C ASP A 49 13.04 -13.86 -2.12
N LEU A 50 13.14 -12.72 -1.49
CA LEU A 50 13.87 -11.55 -2.00
C LEU A 50 15.36 -11.59 -1.65
N GLY A 51 15.83 -12.61 -0.92
CA GLY A 51 17.20 -12.69 -0.40
C GLY A 51 17.49 -11.61 0.66
N LEU A 52 16.46 -11.05 1.28
CA LEU A 52 16.58 -10.08 2.36
C LEU A 52 16.47 -10.80 3.70
N ASP A 53 17.44 -10.57 4.59
CA ASP A 53 17.44 -11.12 5.95
C ASP A 53 16.82 -10.09 6.91
N VAL A 54 15.53 -9.80 6.67
CA VAL A 54 14.75 -8.84 7.49
C VAL A 54 13.36 -9.39 7.75
N ASP A 55 12.88 -9.22 8.99
CA ASP A 55 11.54 -9.64 9.42
C ASP A 55 10.49 -8.57 9.18
N SER A 56 10.89 -7.30 9.13
CA SER A 56 9.96 -6.17 8.94
C SER A 56 10.63 -4.99 8.26
N VAL A 57 9.80 -4.16 7.61
CA VAL A 57 10.17 -2.85 7.05
C VAL A 57 9.27 -1.77 7.64
N THR A 58 9.85 -0.60 7.91
CA THR A 58 9.10 0.58 8.36
C THR A 58 8.88 1.51 7.18
N VAL A 59 7.62 1.77 6.85
CA VAL A 59 7.22 2.60 5.72
C VAL A 59 6.63 3.91 6.24
N ALA A 60 7.22 5.03 5.87
CA ALA A 60 6.70 6.34 6.21
C ALA A 60 5.65 6.79 5.18
N THR A 61 4.54 7.32 5.67
CA THR A 61 3.42 7.81 4.85
C THR A 61 2.79 9.06 5.46
N SER A 62 1.97 9.76 4.67
CA SER A 62 1.26 10.98 5.09
C SER A 62 -0.24 10.80 4.86
N PRO A 63 -0.99 10.23 5.84
CA PRO A 63 -2.42 9.99 5.69
C PRO A 63 -3.22 11.27 5.42
N GLY A 64 -4.22 11.16 4.51
CA GLY A 64 -5.09 12.26 4.14
C GLY A 64 -5.14 12.56 2.65
N TYR A 65 -4.56 11.67 1.82
CA TYR A 65 -4.57 11.79 0.36
C TYR A 65 -5.37 10.66 -0.31
N GLU A 66 -6.70 10.74 -0.22
CA GLU A 66 -7.61 9.81 -0.91
C GLU A 66 -7.46 9.86 -2.43
N PRO A 67 -7.47 8.70 -3.11
CA PRO A 67 -7.66 7.34 -2.63
C PRO A 67 -6.35 6.58 -2.36
N PHE A 68 -5.22 7.24 -2.20
CA PHE A 68 -3.89 6.64 -2.14
C PHE A 68 -3.48 6.22 -0.72
N GLU A 69 -3.48 7.15 0.23
CA GLU A 69 -3.23 6.88 1.64
C GLU A 69 -4.12 7.78 2.52
N PHE A 70 -5.02 7.17 3.26
CA PHE A 70 -5.99 7.88 4.10
C PHE A 70 -6.42 7.05 5.30
N GLU A 71 -6.92 7.71 6.35
CA GLU A 71 -7.52 7.04 7.49
C GLU A 71 -9.04 7.01 7.36
N GLU A 72 -9.61 5.81 7.53
CA GLU A 72 -11.04 5.61 7.68
C GLU A 72 -11.31 4.68 8.87
N ASP A 73 -12.15 5.13 9.81
CA ASP A 73 -12.47 4.39 11.03
C ASP A 73 -11.24 4.04 11.90
N GLY A 74 -10.17 4.83 11.82
CA GLY A 74 -8.91 4.61 12.55
C GLY A 74 -7.98 3.57 11.92
N GLU A 75 -8.26 3.16 10.69
CA GLU A 75 -7.43 2.26 9.89
C GLU A 75 -6.85 2.99 8.69
N LEU A 76 -5.55 2.78 8.43
CA LEU A 76 -4.90 3.27 7.23
C LEU A 76 -5.32 2.42 6.03
N LYS A 77 -5.78 3.07 4.96
CA LYS A 77 -6.32 2.47 3.74
C LYS A 77 -5.81 3.21 2.51
N GLY A 78 -6.01 2.59 1.35
CA GLY A 78 -5.77 3.19 0.04
C GLY A 78 -4.83 2.40 -0.84
N TYR A 79 -4.63 2.91 -2.04
CA TYR A 79 -3.85 2.24 -3.09
C TYR A 79 -2.42 1.91 -2.65
N ASP A 80 -1.72 2.87 -2.03
CA ASP A 80 -0.36 2.68 -1.54
C ASP A 80 -0.31 1.61 -0.44
N VAL A 81 -1.32 1.60 0.43
CA VAL A 81 -1.45 0.62 1.52
C VAL A 81 -1.70 -0.78 0.97
N ASP A 82 -2.53 -0.91 -0.06
CA ASP A 82 -2.82 -2.19 -0.70
C ASP A 82 -1.57 -2.79 -1.38
N ILE A 83 -0.73 -1.95 -2.00
CA ILE A 83 0.57 -2.39 -2.54
C ILE A 83 1.45 -2.99 -1.45
N TRP A 84 1.56 -2.34 -0.28
CA TRP A 84 2.38 -2.80 0.82
C TRP A 84 1.78 -4.02 1.54
N ASN A 85 0.47 -4.14 1.58
CA ASN A 85 -0.21 -5.35 2.08
C ASN A 85 0.11 -6.55 1.18
N GLU A 86 0.00 -6.38 -0.13
CA GLU A 86 0.36 -7.41 -1.11
C GLU A 86 1.86 -7.79 -1.04
N PHE A 87 2.75 -6.80 -0.85
CA PHE A 87 4.16 -7.04 -0.60
C PHE A 87 4.36 -7.92 0.65
N SER A 88 3.72 -7.57 1.75
CA SER A 88 3.81 -8.32 3.01
C SER A 88 3.27 -9.76 2.85
N GLU A 89 2.15 -9.91 2.16
CA GLU A 89 1.54 -11.22 1.90
C GLU A 89 2.45 -12.12 1.07
N ARG A 90 3.04 -11.58 -0.02
CA ARG A 90 3.92 -12.34 -0.91
C ARG A 90 5.27 -12.68 -0.31
N THR A 91 5.85 -11.79 0.48
CA THR A 91 7.21 -11.95 1.01
C THR A 91 7.26 -12.53 2.42
N GLY A 92 6.19 -12.30 3.20
CA GLY A 92 6.16 -12.60 4.62
C GLY A 92 6.89 -11.56 5.48
N ILE A 93 7.39 -10.46 4.89
CA ILE A 93 8.00 -9.35 5.61
C ILE A 93 6.88 -8.47 6.19
N GLU A 94 6.93 -8.23 7.50
CA GLU A 94 5.96 -7.36 8.17
C GLU A 94 6.13 -5.90 7.74
N VAL A 95 5.03 -5.20 7.42
CA VAL A 95 5.04 -3.76 7.13
C VAL A 95 4.59 -2.99 8.36
N LYS A 96 5.42 -2.05 8.82
CA LYS A 96 5.12 -1.12 9.92
C LYS A 96 4.98 0.28 9.35
N TRP A 97 3.93 0.99 9.76
CA TRP A 97 3.67 2.35 9.28
C TRP A 97 4.18 3.39 10.27
N GLU A 98 4.87 4.40 9.73
CA GLU A 98 5.27 5.61 10.45
C GLU A 98 4.62 6.83 9.79
N TYR A 99 3.96 7.69 10.57
CA TYR A 99 3.17 8.81 10.05
C TYR A 99 3.87 10.13 10.27
N ALA A 100 3.87 10.97 9.25
CA ALA A 100 4.33 12.37 9.33
C ALA A 100 3.64 13.22 8.26
N ASP A 101 3.74 14.53 8.41
CA ASP A 101 3.41 15.43 7.30
C ASP A 101 4.29 15.13 6.09
N PHE A 102 3.74 15.31 4.89
CA PHE A 102 4.44 14.99 3.63
C PHE A 102 5.86 15.58 3.56
N SER A 103 6.03 16.81 4.01
CA SER A 103 7.36 17.50 4.04
C SER A 103 8.36 16.85 5.00
N GLY A 104 7.91 16.06 5.96
CA GLY A 104 8.74 15.37 6.95
C GLY A 104 9.20 13.98 6.55
N LEU A 105 8.55 13.36 5.54
CA LEU A 105 8.76 11.95 5.19
C LEU A 105 10.21 11.63 4.82
N LEU A 106 10.85 12.46 3.98
CA LEU A 106 12.25 12.25 3.59
C LEU A 106 13.21 12.43 4.77
N GLY A 107 12.82 13.22 5.78
CA GLY A 107 13.55 13.35 7.04
C GLY A 107 13.52 12.07 7.88
N LEU A 108 12.40 11.35 7.89
CA LEU A 108 12.30 10.03 8.53
C LEU A 108 13.21 9.01 7.85
N LEU A 109 13.21 8.98 6.52
CA LEU A 109 14.09 8.12 5.72
C LEU A 109 15.57 8.43 5.97
N SER A 110 15.96 9.71 5.88
CA SER A 110 17.37 10.15 6.10
C SER A 110 17.87 9.86 7.51
N SER A 111 17.00 9.89 8.51
CA SER A 111 17.36 9.59 9.91
C SER A 111 17.35 8.11 10.25
N GLY A 112 16.96 7.24 9.33
CA GLY A 112 16.82 5.82 9.57
C GLY A 112 15.65 5.44 10.48
N LYS A 113 14.66 6.33 10.63
CA LYS A 113 13.40 6.02 11.33
C LYS A 113 12.40 5.30 10.44
N ALA A 114 12.55 5.43 9.13
CA ALA A 114 11.84 4.66 8.14
C ALA A 114 12.84 4.06 7.13
N ASP A 115 12.48 2.90 6.59
CA ASP A 115 13.25 2.20 5.57
C ASP A 115 12.79 2.57 4.16
N ALA A 116 11.52 2.98 4.04
CA ALA A 116 10.91 3.42 2.78
C ALA A 116 9.91 4.55 3.01
N VAL A 117 9.56 5.25 1.93
CA VAL A 117 8.48 6.24 1.88
C VAL A 117 7.47 5.82 0.81
N SER A 118 6.19 5.79 1.15
CA SER A 118 5.08 5.57 0.23
C SER A 118 4.02 6.63 0.49
N ALA A 119 3.92 7.60 -0.39
CA ALA A 119 3.05 8.76 -0.26
C ALA A 119 2.94 9.52 -1.59
N GLN A 120 2.77 8.82 -2.70
CA GLN A 120 2.66 9.41 -4.05
C GLN A 120 3.80 10.41 -4.35
N MET A 121 5.01 10.09 -3.88
CA MET A 121 6.15 10.99 -3.97
C MET A 121 6.80 10.99 -5.35
N SER A 122 6.68 12.10 -6.07
CA SER A 122 7.29 12.26 -7.39
C SER A 122 8.81 12.22 -7.34
N PRO A 123 9.48 11.50 -8.27
CA PRO A 123 10.93 11.42 -8.36
C PRO A 123 11.52 12.65 -9.08
N THR A 124 11.57 13.80 -8.39
CA THR A 124 12.24 14.99 -8.92
C THR A 124 13.74 14.77 -9.02
N GLU A 125 14.45 15.51 -9.89
CA GLU A 125 15.90 15.39 -10.02
C GLU A 125 16.61 15.67 -8.69
N GLU A 126 16.17 16.71 -7.95
CA GLU A 126 16.71 17.03 -6.62
C GLU A 126 16.59 15.86 -5.64
N ARG A 127 15.43 15.16 -5.65
CA ARG A 127 15.22 13.99 -4.78
C ARG A 127 16.07 12.81 -5.20
N LYS A 128 16.22 12.58 -6.50
CA LYS A 128 17.06 11.49 -7.05
C LYS A 128 18.53 11.65 -6.73
N ASP A 129 19.01 12.88 -6.51
CA ASP A 129 20.39 13.13 -6.08
C ASP A 129 20.68 12.57 -4.67
N SER A 130 19.65 12.40 -3.85
CA SER A 130 19.79 12.01 -2.44
C SER A 130 19.11 10.69 -2.09
N TYR A 131 18.15 10.21 -2.89
CA TYR A 131 17.32 9.05 -2.60
C TYR A 131 17.17 8.14 -3.80
N LEU A 132 17.03 6.85 -3.52
CA LEU A 132 16.66 5.86 -4.53
C LEU A 132 15.14 5.82 -4.68
N PHE A 133 14.69 5.62 -5.90
CA PHE A 133 13.28 5.45 -6.23
C PHE A 133 13.07 4.06 -6.88
N SER A 134 11.93 3.46 -6.60
CA SER A 134 11.45 2.29 -7.34
C SER A 134 11.09 2.65 -8.77
N ASP A 135 10.75 1.65 -9.58
CA ASP A 135 9.98 1.88 -10.78
C ASP A 135 8.64 2.56 -10.41
N PRO A 136 8.06 3.38 -11.32
CA PRO A 136 6.78 4.03 -11.06
C PRO A 136 5.68 3.02 -10.75
N VAL A 137 4.95 3.25 -9.67
CA VAL A 137 3.79 2.43 -9.28
C VAL A 137 2.51 2.91 -9.93
N ASP A 138 2.47 4.18 -10.35
CA ASP A 138 1.40 4.80 -11.11
C ASP A 138 1.87 6.00 -11.93
N TYR A 139 0.95 6.62 -12.67
CA TYR A 139 1.18 7.84 -13.45
C TYR A 139 0.00 8.79 -13.26
N TYR A 140 0.29 10.01 -12.86
CA TYR A 140 -0.73 11.05 -12.68
C TYR A 140 -0.30 12.38 -13.29
N GLY A 141 -1.26 13.27 -13.49
CA GLY A 141 -1.04 14.63 -13.96
C GLY A 141 -1.47 15.65 -12.93
N SER A 142 -0.85 16.83 -12.99
CA SER A 142 -1.24 17.96 -12.15
C SER A 142 -2.19 18.89 -12.88
N THR A 143 -3.11 19.47 -12.14
CA THR A 143 -4.04 20.48 -12.64
C THR A 143 -4.13 21.66 -11.70
N VAL A 144 -4.59 22.79 -12.20
CA VAL A 144 -4.92 23.95 -11.37
C VAL A 144 -6.41 23.92 -11.08
N VAL A 145 -6.74 23.99 -9.80
CA VAL A 145 -8.13 24.11 -9.33
C VAL A 145 -8.42 25.59 -9.06
N VAL A 146 -9.55 26.07 -9.54
CA VAL A 146 -10.01 27.44 -9.34
C VAL A 146 -11.49 27.45 -8.93
N ALA A 147 -11.97 28.55 -8.38
CA ALA A 147 -13.38 28.72 -8.09
C ALA A 147 -14.23 28.51 -9.35
N LYS A 148 -15.42 27.91 -9.19
CA LYS A 148 -16.30 27.52 -10.31
C LYS A 148 -16.70 28.69 -11.21
N ASP A 149 -16.78 29.87 -10.66
CA ASP A 149 -17.13 31.13 -11.32
C ASP A 149 -15.88 31.91 -11.82
N ASN A 150 -14.71 31.32 -11.73
CA ASN A 150 -13.49 31.94 -12.23
C ASN A 150 -13.46 31.96 -13.76
N ASP A 151 -13.36 33.17 -14.33
CA ASP A 151 -13.28 33.39 -15.76
C ASP A 151 -11.90 33.76 -16.28
N GLU A 152 -10.94 34.01 -15.39
CA GLU A 152 -9.62 34.54 -15.76
C GLU A 152 -8.61 33.43 -15.99
N ILE A 153 -8.62 32.37 -15.19
CA ILE A 153 -7.63 31.28 -15.24
C ILE A 153 -8.24 30.11 -15.99
N LYS A 154 -7.73 29.83 -17.19
CA LYS A 154 -8.17 28.69 -18.03
C LYS A 154 -7.06 27.63 -18.17
N SER A 155 -5.83 27.98 -17.82
CA SER A 155 -4.68 27.10 -17.90
C SER A 155 -3.57 27.55 -16.95
N VAL A 156 -2.56 26.72 -16.76
CA VAL A 156 -1.35 27.06 -16.01
C VAL A 156 -0.62 28.29 -16.57
N LYS A 157 -0.88 28.68 -17.82
CA LYS A 157 -0.24 29.85 -18.44
C LYS A 157 -0.83 31.18 -17.98
N ASP A 158 -1.96 31.16 -17.30
CA ASP A 158 -2.70 32.34 -16.86
C ASP A 158 -2.35 32.71 -15.39
N LEU A 159 -1.33 32.08 -14.80
CA LEU A 159 -0.96 32.25 -13.39
C LEU A 159 -0.07 33.47 -13.12
N SER A 160 0.43 34.16 -14.15
CA SER A 160 1.24 35.37 -13.95
C SER A 160 0.53 36.40 -13.09
N GLY A 161 1.21 36.89 -12.03
CA GLY A 161 0.65 37.84 -11.06
C GLY A 161 -0.35 37.24 -10.07
N LYS A 162 -0.62 35.95 -10.12
CA LYS A 162 -1.57 35.26 -9.22
C LYS A 162 -0.86 34.68 -8.00
N THR A 163 -1.66 34.31 -7.00
CA THR A 163 -1.21 33.52 -5.85
C THR A 163 -1.75 32.11 -5.99
N VAL A 164 -0.88 31.10 -5.84
CA VAL A 164 -1.19 29.67 -5.95
C VAL A 164 -0.98 29.01 -4.61
N GLY A 165 -2.00 28.27 -4.12
CA GLY A 165 -1.89 27.43 -2.95
C GLY A 165 -1.16 26.13 -3.29
N VAL A 166 -0.18 25.74 -2.48
CA VAL A 166 0.57 24.49 -2.65
C VAL A 166 0.85 23.83 -1.31
N GLY A 167 0.93 22.50 -1.29
CA GLY A 167 1.38 21.76 -0.11
C GLY A 167 2.89 21.87 0.10
N SER A 168 3.31 22.00 1.35
CA SER A 168 4.72 22.05 1.74
C SER A 168 5.47 20.79 1.26
N GLY A 169 6.61 21.00 0.60
CA GLY A 169 7.43 19.91 0.04
C GLY A 169 6.86 19.26 -1.22
N ASN A 170 5.72 19.73 -1.75
CA ASN A 170 5.14 19.21 -2.98
C ASN A 170 5.92 19.68 -4.21
N SER A 171 6.13 18.78 -5.17
CA SER A 171 6.83 19.08 -6.43
C SER A 171 6.07 20.04 -7.36
N MET A 172 4.79 20.32 -7.08
CA MET A 172 3.97 21.22 -7.89
C MET A 172 4.45 22.67 -7.82
N GLN A 173 4.97 23.12 -6.67
CA GLN A 173 5.57 24.45 -6.55
C GLN A 173 6.73 24.60 -7.54
N GLN A 174 7.67 23.68 -7.55
CA GLN A 174 8.81 23.69 -8.46
C GLN A 174 8.37 23.67 -9.91
N ALA A 175 7.37 22.84 -10.25
CA ALA A 175 6.85 22.77 -11.61
C ALA A 175 6.25 24.11 -12.09
N VAL A 176 5.63 24.89 -11.20
CA VAL A 176 5.13 26.23 -11.54
C VAL A 176 6.29 27.24 -11.60
N GLU A 177 7.25 27.18 -10.69
CA GLU A 177 8.45 28.05 -10.70
C GLU A 177 9.25 27.87 -12.01
N ASP A 178 9.41 26.65 -12.48
CA ASP A 178 10.09 26.36 -13.75
C ASP A 178 9.38 26.99 -14.97
N MET A 179 8.06 27.07 -14.92
CA MET A 179 7.27 27.74 -15.97
C MET A 179 7.31 29.27 -15.86
N TYR A 180 7.54 29.79 -14.67
CA TYR A 180 7.57 31.22 -14.35
C TYR A 180 8.90 31.67 -13.73
N PRO A 181 10.04 31.54 -14.44
CA PRO A 181 11.38 31.77 -13.88
C PRO A 181 11.64 33.22 -13.45
N LYS A 182 10.76 34.15 -13.80
CA LYS A 182 10.85 35.57 -13.37
C LYS A 182 10.22 35.83 -12.01
N GLY A 183 9.61 34.80 -11.37
CA GLY A 183 8.96 34.94 -10.08
C GLY A 183 7.64 35.69 -10.13
N ASP A 184 6.95 35.64 -11.25
CA ASP A 184 5.67 36.35 -11.45
C ASP A 184 4.49 35.68 -10.73
N VAL A 185 4.69 34.49 -10.14
CA VAL A 185 3.68 33.75 -9.37
C VAL A 185 4.06 33.79 -7.91
N LYS A 186 3.09 34.03 -7.02
CA LYS A 186 3.25 33.95 -5.57
C LYS A 186 2.71 32.63 -5.08
N PHE A 187 3.33 32.10 -4.01
CA PHE A 187 2.86 30.86 -3.39
C PHE A 187 2.37 31.09 -1.97
N GLU A 188 1.23 30.49 -1.65
CA GLU A 188 0.76 30.27 -0.28
C GLU A 188 1.00 28.81 0.05
N VAL A 189 1.89 28.54 1.04
CA VAL A 189 2.34 27.19 1.35
C VAL A 189 1.60 26.66 2.58
N TYR A 190 0.93 25.52 2.43
CA TYR A 190 0.17 24.86 3.49
C TYR A 190 0.92 23.63 4.01
N THR A 191 0.97 23.44 5.32
CA THR A 191 1.64 22.30 5.96
C THR A 191 0.85 21.00 5.87
N SER A 192 -0.49 21.09 5.87
CA SER A 192 -1.39 19.96 5.56
C SER A 192 -2.09 20.25 4.25
N ALA A 193 -1.78 19.48 3.22
CA ALA A 193 -2.30 19.70 1.88
C ALA A 193 -3.66 19.04 1.66
N THR A 194 -4.64 19.30 2.53
CA THR A 194 -6.01 18.98 2.18
C THR A 194 -6.55 20.08 1.27
N LEU A 195 -7.28 19.69 0.22
CA LEU A 195 -7.98 20.60 -0.69
C LEU A 195 -8.91 21.58 0.08
N GLU A 196 -9.33 21.21 1.28
CA GLU A 196 -10.18 22.00 2.16
C GLU A 196 -9.43 23.13 2.90
N ALA A 197 -8.10 23.01 2.98
CA ALA A 197 -7.24 24.03 3.61
C ALA A 197 -6.75 25.08 2.60
N MET A 198 -6.84 24.80 1.29
CA MET A 198 -6.44 25.66 0.18
C MET A 198 -7.62 26.49 -0.36
#